data_da463650c010da83dc69b4532ee0f986
#
_entry.id   da463650c010da83dc69b4532ee0f986
#
_cell.length_a   1.000
_cell.length_b   1.000
_cell.length_c   1.000
_cell.angle_alpha   90.00
_cell.angle_beta   90.00
_cell.angle_gamma   90.00
#
_symmetry.space_group_name_H-M   'P 1'
#
loop_
_entity.id
_entity.type
_entity.pdbx_description
1 polymer ?
#
loop_
_entity_poly.entity_id
_entity_poly.type
_entity_poly.pdbx_seq_one_letter_code
_entity_poly.pdbx_strand_id
1 'polypeptide(L)'
;MITLSNAVVEIEHLKILQGVSFQISPNSFYCLVGSNGSGKTTVLKLIMKISQVNSGNVDTVDPKDISYLPQNLPDPPFLSVGEVISVAIKKNNKGSDSRQEILDALAEQFHLERLLERNFSDISAGEKQRVWLAFAIAQEKDMIIMDEPLSSVDRNSREEFYSLLKEVSLEGRTLLVVTHDIDMAMHYADKIISLQGGRVVFDGSPSEFVS
;
A
#
# COMPACT_ATOMS: atom_id res chain seq x y z
N MET A 1 12.76 7.35 -3.83
CA MET A 1 12.09 8.66 -3.87
C MET A 1 11.16 8.69 -5.07
N ILE A 2 9.95 9.21 -4.93
CA ILE A 2 9.00 9.42 -6.03
C ILE A 2 8.66 10.90 -6.09
N THR A 3 8.63 11.50 -7.28
CA THR A 3 8.29 12.91 -7.47
C THR A 3 7.33 13.05 -8.66
N LEU A 4 6.20 13.68 -8.42
CA LEU A 4 5.32 14.18 -9.46
C LEU A 4 5.50 15.71 -9.55
N SER A 5 5.65 16.24 -10.77
CA SER A 5 5.82 17.67 -11.03
C SER A 5 4.85 18.13 -12.10
N ASN A 6 3.82 18.89 -11.72
CA ASN A 6 2.78 19.42 -12.60
C ASN A 6 2.14 18.33 -13.50
N ALA A 7 1.93 17.15 -12.95
CA ALA A 7 1.42 16.01 -13.70
C ALA A 7 -0.04 16.25 -14.14
N VAL A 8 -0.26 16.20 -15.46
CA VAL A 8 -1.59 16.31 -16.08
C VAL A 8 -1.91 14.99 -16.77
N VAL A 9 -3.09 14.46 -16.52
CA VAL A 9 -3.64 13.28 -17.21
C VAL A 9 -5.00 13.60 -17.73
N GLU A 10 -5.20 13.36 -19.02
CA GLU A 10 -6.47 13.53 -19.72
C GLU A 10 -6.87 12.23 -20.40
N ILE A 11 -8.11 11.81 -20.19
CA ILE A 11 -8.70 10.62 -20.80
C ILE A 11 -10.02 11.06 -21.47
N GLU A 12 -10.16 10.79 -22.77
CA GLU A 12 -11.37 11.13 -23.55
C GLU A 12 -11.82 12.60 -23.34
N HIS A 13 -10.86 13.54 -23.39
CA HIS A 13 -11.04 14.97 -23.15
C HIS A 13 -11.42 15.37 -21.71
N LEU A 14 -11.47 14.40 -20.78
CA LEU A 14 -11.70 14.68 -19.36
C LEU A 14 -10.37 14.78 -18.61
N LYS A 15 -10.10 15.91 -17.98
CA LYS A 15 -8.92 16.10 -17.14
C LYS A 15 -9.08 15.36 -15.82
N ILE A 16 -8.40 14.24 -15.67
CA ILE A 16 -8.38 13.43 -14.44
C ILE A 16 -7.39 14.01 -13.42
N LEU A 17 -6.20 14.41 -13.88
CA LEU A 17 -5.22 15.12 -13.04
C LEU A 17 -4.90 16.47 -13.66
N GLN A 18 -4.82 17.51 -12.83
CA GLN A 18 -4.77 18.91 -13.24
C GLN A 18 -3.54 19.62 -12.62
N GLY A 19 -2.33 19.14 -12.95
CA GLY A 19 -1.09 19.73 -12.45
C GLY A 19 -0.74 19.23 -11.05
N VAL A 20 -0.87 17.94 -10.81
CA VAL A 20 -0.54 17.29 -9.53
C VAL A 20 0.97 17.35 -9.29
N SER A 21 1.36 17.85 -8.12
CA SER A 21 2.76 17.92 -7.68
C SER A 21 2.84 17.48 -6.22
N PHE A 22 3.70 16.51 -5.92
CA PHE A 22 4.07 16.08 -4.58
C PHE A 22 5.32 15.19 -4.62
N GLN A 23 5.87 14.90 -3.45
CA GLN A 23 7.04 14.04 -3.30
C GLN A 23 6.83 13.01 -2.20
N ILE A 24 7.26 11.76 -2.47
CA ILE A 24 7.32 10.68 -1.48
C ILE A 24 8.79 10.40 -1.17
N SER A 25 9.17 10.65 0.07
CA SER A 25 10.50 10.37 0.60
C SER A 25 10.60 8.89 1.05
N PRO A 26 11.78 8.28 0.99
CA PRO A 26 12.00 6.95 1.56
C PRO A 26 11.71 6.88 3.06
N ASN A 27 11.44 5.68 3.55
CA ASN A 27 11.29 5.37 4.98
C ASN A 27 10.23 6.21 5.68
N SER A 28 9.08 6.36 5.04
CA SER A 28 7.97 7.15 5.56
C SER A 28 6.63 6.55 5.18
N PHE A 29 5.64 6.73 6.02
CA PHE A 29 4.28 6.28 5.80
C PHE A 29 3.41 7.43 5.27
N TYR A 30 3.02 7.33 4.02
CA TYR A 30 2.13 8.28 3.35
C TYR A 30 0.71 7.72 3.21
N CYS A 31 -0.28 8.56 3.49
CA CYS A 31 -1.66 8.31 3.09
C CYS A 31 -2.05 9.25 1.94
N LEU A 32 -2.54 8.68 0.84
CA LEU A 32 -3.16 9.41 -0.26
C LEU A 32 -4.67 9.38 -0.08
N VAL A 33 -5.26 10.50 0.32
CA VAL A 33 -6.69 10.60 0.63
C VAL A 33 -7.46 11.42 -0.41
N GLY A 34 -8.75 11.25 -0.46
CA GLY A 34 -9.65 11.99 -1.34
C GLY A 34 -10.92 11.20 -1.68
N SER A 35 -11.95 11.89 -2.15
CA SER A 35 -13.21 11.28 -2.56
C SER A 35 -13.04 10.34 -3.77
N ASN A 36 -14.06 9.52 -4.02
CA ASN A 36 -14.10 8.70 -5.22
C ASN A 36 -14.05 9.60 -6.47
N GLY A 37 -13.26 9.21 -7.48
CA GLY A 37 -13.06 10.01 -8.70
C GLY A 37 -12.07 11.18 -8.55
N SER A 38 -11.43 11.38 -7.40
CA SER A 38 -10.45 12.47 -7.22
C SER A 38 -9.13 12.29 -7.98
N GLY A 39 -8.87 11.09 -8.54
CA GLY A 39 -7.67 10.79 -9.32
C GLY A 39 -6.64 9.88 -8.61
N LYS A 40 -6.91 9.38 -7.39
CA LYS A 40 -5.98 8.54 -6.61
C LYS A 40 -5.44 7.33 -7.39
N THR A 41 -6.33 6.54 -7.98
CA THR A 41 -5.94 5.37 -8.80
C THR A 41 -5.13 5.78 -10.03
N THR A 42 -5.40 6.96 -10.61
CA THR A 42 -4.59 7.49 -11.73
C THR A 42 -3.18 7.84 -11.27
N VAL A 43 -3.03 8.44 -10.08
CA VAL A 43 -1.73 8.69 -9.45
C VAL A 43 -0.97 7.37 -9.25
N LEU A 44 -1.61 6.32 -8.72
CA LEU A 44 -0.96 5.02 -8.57
C LEU A 44 -0.51 4.44 -9.91
N LYS A 45 -1.35 4.54 -10.95
CA LYS A 45 -0.99 4.07 -12.30
C LYS A 45 0.23 4.83 -12.87
N LEU A 46 0.38 6.13 -12.59
CA LEU A 46 1.56 6.90 -12.96
C LEU A 46 2.80 6.42 -12.21
N ILE A 47 2.70 6.26 -10.89
CA ILE A 47 3.82 5.77 -10.05
C ILE A 47 4.30 4.39 -10.52
N MET A 48 3.37 3.50 -10.85
CA MET A 48 3.67 2.15 -11.35
C MET A 48 4.02 2.09 -12.84
N LYS A 49 4.13 3.24 -13.53
CA LYS A 49 4.41 3.33 -14.99
C LYS A 49 3.41 2.57 -15.87
N ILE A 50 2.18 2.36 -15.39
CA ILE A 50 1.07 1.77 -16.16
C ILE A 50 0.44 2.82 -17.07
N SER A 51 0.46 4.08 -16.68
CA SER A 51 -0.03 5.24 -17.43
C SER A 51 1.08 6.25 -17.63
N GLN A 52 0.88 7.15 -18.59
CA GLN A 52 1.76 8.28 -18.86
C GLN A 52 1.03 9.60 -18.64
N VAL A 53 1.77 10.65 -18.35
CA VAL A 53 1.25 12.03 -18.29
C VAL A 53 1.09 12.63 -19.68
N ASN A 54 0.08 13.50 -19.86
CA ASN A 54 -0.06 14.35 -21.05
C ASN A 54 0.91 15.54 -20.98
N SER A 55 1.19 16.06 -19.78
CA SER A 55 2.21 17.07 -19.50
C SER A 55 2.70 16.99 -18.06
N GLY A 56 3.81 17.62 -17.77
CA GLY A 56 4.51 17.49 -16.50
C GLY A 56 5.49 16.33 -16.48
N ASN A 57 5.96 15.96 -15.30
CA ASN A 57 6.95 14.89 -15.15
C ASN A 57 6.61 13.97 -13.96
N VAL A 58 6.96 12.68 -14.11
CA VAL A 58 6.88 11.69 -13.03
C VAL A 58 8.20 10.95 -12.96
N ASP A 59 8.91 11.17 -11.87
CA ASP A 59 10.11 10.42 -11.52
C ASP A 59 9.74 9.40 -10.44
N THR A 60 9.96 8.14 -10.69
CA THR A 60 9.55 7.04 -9.81
C THR A 60 10.53 5.88 -9.90
N VAL A 61 10.53 5.04 -8.87
CA VAL A 61 11.31 3.79 -8.81
C VAL A 61 10.87 2.80 -9.90
N ASP A 62 11.69 1.80 -10.15
CA ASP A 62 11.30 0.74 -11.08
C ASP A 62 10.09 -0.02 -10.49
N PRO A 63 9.03 -0.28 -11.26
CA PRO A 63 7.87 -1.05 -10.78
C PRO A 63 8.21 -2.41 -10.17
N LYS A 64 9.29 -3.06 -10.63
CA LYS A 64 9.78 -4.31 -10.03
C LYS A 64 10.23 -4.15 -8.57
N ASP A 65 10.54 -2.92 -8.13
CA ASP A 65 10.98 -2.59 -6.77
C ASP A 65 9.82 -2.13 -5.88
N ILE A 66 8.58 -2.19 -6.39
CA ILE A 66 7.34 -1.90 -5.68
C ILE A 66 6.60 -3.21 -5.38
N SER A 67 6.13 -3.38 -4.15
CA SER A 67 5.09 -4.35 -3.80
C SER A 67 3.74 -3.64 -3.88
N TYR A 68 2.85 -4.08 -4.76
CA TYR A 68 1.55 -3.47 -4.96
C TYR A 68 0.41 -4.39 -4.56
N LEU A 69 -0.45 -3.91 -3.68
CA LEU A 69 -1.70 -4.56 -3.28
C LEU A 69 -2.89 -3.76 -3.84
N PRO A 70 -3.55 -4.24 -4.89
CA PRO A 70 -4.75 -3.60 -5.45
C PRO A 70 -5.95 -3.74 -4.51
N GLN A 71 -6.95 -2.89 -4.69
CA GLN A 71 -8.19 -2.87 -3.90
C GLN A 71 -8.92 -4.21 -3.88
N ASN A 72 -8.95 -4.92 -4.99
CA ASN A 72 -9.62 -6.20 -5.13
C ASN A 72 -8.59 -7.29 -5.45
N LEU A 73 -8.16 -7.99 -4.42
CA LEU A 73 -7.35 -9.18 -4.57
C LEU A 73 -8.28 -10.41 -4.59
N PRO A 74 -8.16 -11.30 -5.59
CA PRO A 74 -8.94 -12.52 -5.60
C PRO A 74 -8.50 -13.44 -4.47
N ASP A 75 -9.45 -14.13 -3.85
CA ASP A 75 -9.13 -15.20 -2.91
C ASP A 75 -8.43 -16.35 -3.68
N PRO A 76 -7.19 -16.71 -3.32
CA PRO A 76 -6.54 -17.85 -3.93
C PRO A 76 -7.28 -19.14 -3.52
N PRO A 77 -7.89 -19.85 -4.47
CA PRO A 77 -8.62 -21.07 -4.16
C PRO A 77 -7.63 -22.18 -3.76
N PHE A 78 -8.01 -22.97 -2.76
CA PHE A 78 -7.30 -24.17 -2.33
C PHE A 78 -5.93 -23.96 -1.68
N LEU A 79 -5.49 -22.73 -1.45
CA LEU A 79 -4.24 -22.45 -0.76
C LEU A 79 -4.48 -22.20 0.74
N SER A 80 -3.58 -22.74 1.56
CA SER A 80 -3.48 -22.36 2.97
C SER A 80 -2.87 -20.95 3.10
N VAL A 81 -3.05 -20.32 4.25
CA VAL A 81 -2.45 -19.02 4.57
C VAL A 81 -0.92 -19.08 4.43
N GLY A 82 -0.29 -20.13 4.94
CA GLY A 82 1.15 -20.33 4.83
C GLY A 82 1.63 -20.48 3.38
N GLU A 83 0.86 -21.18 2.54
CA GLU A 83 1.17 -21.31 1.11
C GLU A 83 1.07 -19.96 0.39
N VAL A 84 0.04 -19.15 0.66
CA VAL A 84 -0.11 -17.80 0.08
C VAL A 84 1.11 -16.95 0.38
N ILE A 85 1.55 -16.86 1.64
CA ILE A 85 2.73 -16.08 2.03
C ILE A 85 3.99 -16.67 1.38
N SER A 86 4.14 -17.99 1.39
CA SER A 86 5.31 -18.69 0.86
C SER A 86 5.55 -18.46 -0.63
N VAL A 87 4.50 -18.16 -1.42
CA VAL A 87 4.66 -17.82 -2.84
C VAL A 87 5.50 -16.56 -3.04
N ALA A 88 5.41 -15.60 -2.11
CA ALA A 88 6.14 -14.33 -2.17
C ALA A 88 7.59 -14.43 -1.66
N ILE A 89 7.89 -15.44 -0.83
CA ILE A 89 9.24 -15.62 -0.27
C ILE A 89 10.20 -16.04 -1.38
N LYS A 90 11.17 -15.17 -1.68
CA LYS A 90 12.20 -15.47 -2.67
C LYS A 90 13.10 -16.61 -2.21
N LYS A 91 13.52 -17.47 -3.16
CA LYS A 91 14.60 -18.41 -2.91
C LYS A 91 15.91 -17.62 -2.80
N ASN A 92 16.35 -17.34 -1.59
CA ASN A 92 17.67 -16.76 -1.39
C ASN A 92 18.73 -17.85 -1.58
N ASN A 93 19.56 -17.69 -2.63
CA ASN A 93 20.77 -18.51 -2.82
C ASN A 93 21.94 -18.07 -1.90
N LYS A 94 21.72 -17.11 -1.01
CA LYS A 94 22.75 -16.54 -0.14
C LYS A 94 22.30 -16.58 1.32
N GLY A 95 22.53 -17.73 1.92
CA GLY A 95 22.75 -17.89 3.37
C GLY A 95 21.52 -17.79 4.26
N SER A 96 21.49 -18.63 5.17
CA SER A 96 21.02 -18.76 6.53
C SER A 96 19.53 -18.99 6.80
N ASP A 97 18.60 -18.24 6.27
CA ASP A 97 17.23 -18.47 6.72
C ASP A 97 16.48 -19.40 5.77
N SER A 98 15.99 -20.50 6.28
CA SER A 98 15.12 -21.39 5.52
C SER A 98 13.82 -20.64 5.18
N ARG A 99 13.16 -21.00 4.08
CA ARG A 99 11.84 -20.45 3.74
C ARG A 99 10.86 -20.55 4.92
N GLN A 100 11.02 -21.59 5.74
CA GLN A 100 10.18 -21.82 6.92
C GLN A 100 10.46 -20.77 8.01
N GLU A 101 11.71 -20.44 8.29
CA GLU A 101 12.08 -19.42 9.28
C GLU A 101 11.54 -18.04 8.90
N ILE A 102 11.58 -17.68 7.61
CA ILE A 102 10.98 -16.43 7.12
C ILE A 102 9.46 -16.45 7.28
N LEU A 103 8.82 -17.58 6.93
CA LEU A 103 7.37 -17.74 7.10
C LEU A 103 6.97 -17.63 8.56
N ASP A 104 7.69 -18.28 9.47
CA ASP A 104 7.41 -18.27 10.91
C ASP A 104 7.57 -16.86 11.49
N ALA A 105 8.62 -16.13 11.10
CA ALA A 105 8.84 -14.74 11.51
C ALA A 105 7.71 -13.80 11.01
N LEU A 106 7.29 -13.95 9.76
CA LEU A 106 6.16 -13.19 9.22
C LEU A 106 4.83 -13.56 9.91
N ALA A 107 4.63 -14.85 10.22
CA ALA A 107 3.45 -15.29 10.93
C ALA A 107 3.38 -14.69 12.35
N GLU A 108 4.49 -14.64 13.06
CA GLU A 108 4.59 -13.99 14.38
C GLU A 108 4.32 -12.49 14.27
N GLN A 109 5.00 -11.78 13.36
CA GLN A 109 4.86 -10.33 13.18
C GLN A 109 3.43 -9.90 12.86
N PHE A 110 2.70 -10.70 12.06
CA PHE A 110 1.34 -10.36 11.63
C PHE A 110 0.24 -11.14 12.35
N HIS A 111 0.56 -11.85 13.46
CA HIS A 111 -0.37 -12.64 14.27
C HIS A 111 -1.16 -13.68 13.46
N LEU A 112 -0.44 -14.46 12.65
CA LEU A 112 -0.99 -15.45 11.70
C LEU A 112 -0.63 -16.89 12.08
N GLU A 113 0.10 -17.15 13.17
CA GLU A 113 0.65 -18.47 13.54
C GLU A 113 -0.42 -19.56 13.57
N ARG A 114 -1.62 -19.22 14.13
CA ARG A 114 -2.74 -20.16 14.25
C ARG A 114 -3.52 -20.37 12.96
N LEU A 115 -3.19 -19.57 11.93
CA LEU A 115 -3.91 -19.54 10.66
C LEU A 115 -3.14 -20.23 9.54
N LEU A 116 -1.84 -20.51 9.69
CA LEU A 116 -0.97 -20.97 8.62
C LEU A 116 -1.52 -22.19 7.87
N GLU A 117 -2.11 -23.15 8.62
CA GLU A 117 -2.68 -24.39 8.04
C GLU A 117 -4.14 -24.22 7.60
N ARG A 118 -4.79 -23.07 7.87
CA ARG A 118 -6.16 -22.82 7.46
C ARG A 118 -6.23 -22.45 5.99
N ASN A 119 -7.31 -22.86 5.32
CA ASN A 119 -7.57 -22.38 3.95
C ASN A 119 -7.79 -20.86 3.96
N PHE A 120 -7.19 -20.15 3.02
CA PHE A 120 -7.31 -18.70 2.88
C PHE A 120 -8.77 -18.24 2.75
N SER A 121 -9.63 -19.03 2.12
CA SER A 121 -11.05 -18.73 1.95
C SER A 121 -11.82 -18.70 3.28
N ASP A 122 -11.34 -19.41 4.30
CA ASP A 122 -12.06 -19.68 5.55
C ASP A 122 -11.69 -18.72 6.69
N ILE A 123 -10.84 -17.73 6.42
CA ILE A 123 -10.45 -16.72 7.39
C ILE A 123 -11.24 -15.42 7.19
N SER A 124 -11.31 -14.59 8.23
CA SER A 124 -12.04 -13.31 8.21
C SER A 124 -11.39 -12.28 7.28
N ALA A 125 -12.14 -11.24 6.90
CA ALA A 125 -11.63 -10.17 6.04
C ALA A 125 -10.40 -9.47 6.64
N GLY A 126 -10.38 -9.19 7.95
CA GLY A 126 -9.23 -8.60 8.63
C GLY A 126 -8.01 -9.51 8.63
N GLU A 127 -8.20 -10.82 8.86
CA GLU A 127 -7.12 -11.81 8.75
C GLU A 127 -6.57 -11.89 7.32
N LYS A 128 -7.42 -11.86 6.30
CA LYS A 128 -6.99 -11.80 4.89
C LYS A 128 -6.10 -10.60 4.62
N GLN A 129 -6.43 -9.43 5.17
CA GLN A 129 -5.61 -8.23 4.99
C GLN A 129 -4.23 -8.38 5.64
N ARG A 130 -4.13 -8.97 6.83
CA ARG A 130 -2.84 -9.27 7.46
C ARG A 130 -2.01 -10.26 6.64
N VAL A 131 -2.65 -11.28 6.07
CA VAL A 131 -1.98 -12.22 5.14
C VAL A 131 -1.44 -11.51 3.91
N TRP A 132 -2.22 -10.60 3.30
CA TRP A 132 -1.76 -9.83 2.15
C TRP A 132 -0.63 -8.86 2.52
N LEU A 133 -0.63 -8.30 3.72
CA LEU A 133 0.47 -7.48 4.21
C LEU A 133 1.74 -8.33 4.38
N ALA A 134 1.64 -9.50 5.03
CA ALA A 134 2.75 -10.45 5.15
C ALA A 134 3.29 -10.85 3.77
N PHE A 135 2.40 -11.14 2.80
CA PHE A 135 2.77 -11.42 1.41
C PHE A 135 3.53 -10.25 0.77
N ALA A 136 3.09 -8.99 1.00
CA ALA A 136 3.77 -7.82 0.48
C ALA A 136 5.18 -7.66 1.07
N ILE A 137 5.34 -7.90 2.37
CA ILE A 137 6.64 -7.84 3.07
C ILE A 137 7.57 -8.95 2.62
N ALA A 138 7.05 -10.18 2.43
CA ALA A 138 7.80 -11.34 1.93
C ALA A 138 8.47 -11.11 0.57
N GLN A 139 7.99 -10.15 -0.22
CA GLN A 139 8.60 -9.77 -1.49
C GLN A 139 9.92 -8.99 -1.33
N GLU A 140 10.27 -8.56 -0.11
CA GLU A 140 11.51 -7.80 0.20
C GLU A 140 11.68 -6.54 -0.66
N LYS A 141 10.58 -5.77 -0.84
CA LYS A 141 10.63 -4.49 -1.54
C LYS A 141 10.68 -3.33 -0.56
N ASP A 142 11.46 -2.30 -0.92
CA ASP A 142 11.57 -1.08 -0.10
C ASP A 142 10.31 -0.23 -0.12
N MET A 143 9.50 -0.36 -1.17
CA MET A 143 8.26 0.38 -1.32
C MET A 143 7.05 -0.55 -1.43
N ILE A 144 6.03 -0.23 -0.64
CA ILE A 144 4.75 -0.93 -0.62
C ILE A 144 3.64 0.07 -0.92
N ILE A 145 2.83 -0.23 -1.91
CA ILE A 145 1.65 0.56 -2.29
C ILE A 145 0.41 -0.28 -2.05
N MET A 146 -0.58 0.29 -1.38
CA MET A 146 -1.87 -0.36 -1.13
C MET A 146 -3.02 0.54 -1.57
N ASP A 147 -3.93 -0.01 -2.38
CA ASP A 147 -5.10 0.71 -2.87
C ASP A 147 -6.35 0.27 -2.10
N GLU A 148 -6.82 1.11 -1.17
CA GLU A 148 -7.98 0.90 -0.31
C GLU A 148 -8.02 -0.48 0.38
N PRO A 149 -6.97 -0.87 1.12
CA PRO A 149 -6.82 -2.24 1.63
C PRO A 149 -7.93 -2.65 2.62
N LEU A 150 -8.63 -1.69 3.25
CA LEU A 150 -9.56 -1.97 4.36
C LEU A 150 -11.01 -1.58 4.07
N SER A 151 -11.41 -1.51 2.81
CA SER A 151 -12.75 -1.06 2.42
C SER A 151 -13.90 -1.91 2.99
N SER A 152 -13.64 -3.15 3.43
CA SER A 152 -14.65 -4.10 3.92
C SER A 152 -14.34 -4.63 5.32
N VAL A 153 -13.53 -3.93 6.12
CA VAL A 153 -13.04 -4.38 7.43
C VAL A 153 -13.65 -3.54 8.54
N ASP A 154 -13.99 -4.16 9.69
CA ASP A 154 -14.51 -3.47 10.86
C ASP A 154 -13.46 -2.54 11.49
N ARG A 155 -13.93 -1.62 12.38
CA ARG A 155 -13.08 -0.58 12.95
C ARG A 155 -11.89 -1.11 13.74
N ASN A 156 -12.10 -2.11 14.60
CA ASN A 156 -11.03 -2.63 15.46
C ASN A 156 -9.92 -3.29 14.63
N SER A 157 -10.32 -4.07 13.63
CA SER A 157 -9.38 -4.69 12.68
C SER A 157 -8.65 -3.65 11.83
N ARG A 158 -9.26 -2.49 11.54
CA ARG A 158 -8.57 -1.38 10.86
C ARG A 158 -7.48 -0.77 11.74
N GLU A 159 -7.78 -0.47 13.00
CA GLU A 159 -6.81 0.09 13.95
C GLU A 159 -5.60 -0.85 14.11
N GLU A 160 -5.84 -2.15 14.28
CA GLU A 160 -4.79 -3.18 14.33
C GLU A 160 -3.94 -3.18 13.05
N PHE A 161 -4.57 -3.17 11.88
CA PHE A 161 -3.87 -3.17 10.60
C PHE A 161 -3.00 -1.92 10.40
N TYR A 162 -3.50 -0.73 10.73
CA TYR A 162 -2.73 0.51 10.65
C TYR A 162 -1.58 0.55 11.65
N SER A 163 -1.73 -0.05 12.83
CA SER A 163 -0.63 -0.25 13.78
C SER A 163 0.49 -1.08 13.17
N LEU A 164 0.16 -2.21 12.53
CA LEU A 164 1.13 -3.06 11.82
C LEU A 164 1.81 -2.30 10.66
N LEU A 165 1.07 -1.49 9.90
CA LEU A 165 1.66 -0.64 8.86
C LEU A 165 2.67 0.35 9.45
N LYS A 166 2.37 0.94 10.61
CA LYS A 166 3.29 1.85 11.28
C LYS A 166 4.57 1.14 11.71
N GLU A 167 4.47 -0.06 12.26
CA GLU A 167 5.62 -0.89 12.61
C GLU A 167 6.50 -1.19 11.40
N VAL A 168 5.90 -1.64 10.29
CA VAL A 168 6.59 -1.88 9.00
C VAL A 168 7.30 -0.62 8.48
N SER A 169 6.70 0.56 8.65
CA SER A 169 7.34 1.82 8.27
C SER A 169 8.56 2.12 9.14
N LEU A 170 8.48 1.85 10.45
CA LEU A 170 9.60 2.05 11.39
C LEU A 170 10.78 1.11 11.11
N GLU A 171 10.56 -0.02 10.45
CA GLU A 171 11.61 -0.92 9.96
C GLU A 171 12.35 -0.37 8.71
N GLY A 172 12.02 0.85 8.27
CA GLY A 172 12.69 1.54 7.17
C GLY A 172 12.05 1.32 5.80
N ARG A 173 10.81 0.82 5.73
CA ARG A 173 10.07 0.69 4.48
C ARG A 173 9.28 1.96 4.15
N THR A 174 9.06 2.20 2.87
CA THR A 174 8.23 3.30 2.38
C THR A 174 6.83 2.77 2.09
N LEU A 175 5.82 3.35 2.72
CA LEU A 175 4.42 2.97 2.53
C LEU A 175 3.65 4.10 1.85
N LEU A 176 2.84 3.74 0.84
CA LEU A 176 1.82 4.61 0.27
C LEU A 176 0.47 3.89 0.33
N VAL A 177 -0.39 4.33 1.21
CA VAL A 177 -1.74 3.77 1.38
C VAL A 177 -2.76 4.74 0.81
N VAL A 178 -3.49 4.30 -0.20
CA VAL A 178 -4.66 5.03 -0.69
C VAL A 178 -5.84 4.66 0.20
N THR A 179 -6.51 5.65 0.75
CA THR A 179 -7.63 5.44 1.66
C THR A 179 -8.63 6.60 1.62
N HIS A 180 -9.86 6.35 2.01
CA HIS A 180 -10.85 7.36 2.35
C HIS A 180 -11.04 7.52 3.87
N ASP A 181 -10.31 6.73 4.66
CA ASP A 181 -10.34 6.76 6.12
C ASP A 181 -9.38 7.84 6.64
N ILE A 182 -9.90 9.05 6.78
CA ILE A 182 -9.11 10.22 7.21
C ILE A 182 -8.66 10.06 8.67
N ASP A 183 -9.48 9.47 9.54
CA ASP A 183 -9.15 9.29 10.96
C ASP A 183 -7.91 8.40 11.11
N MET A 184 -7.86 7.29 10.38
CA MET A 184 -6.69 6.41 10.37
C MET A 184 -5.46 7.09 9.77
N ALA A 185 -5.64 7.83 8.66
CA ALA A 185 -4.55 8.60 8.07
C ALA A 185 -3.97 9.63 9.04
N MET A 186 -4.83 10.36 9.75
CA MET A 186 -4.44 11.35 10.76
C MET A 186 -3.67 10.74 11.94
N HIS A 187 -4.02 9.53 12.34
CA HIS A 187 -3.46 8.90 13.52
C HIS A 187 -2.12 8.18 13.25
N TYR A 188 -1.97 7.57 12.07
CA TYR A 188 -0.85 6.66 11.80
C TYR A 188 0.15 7.16 10.75
N ALA A 189 -0.27 7.96 9.78
CA ALA A 189 0.62 8.41 8.71
C ALA A 189 1.65 9.43 9.21
N ASP A 190 2.81 9.44 8.58
CA ASP A 190 3.80 10.51 8.76
C ASP A 190 3.44 11.72 7.90
N LYS A 191 2.80 11.47 6.74
CA LYS A 191 2.35 12.51 5.81
C LYS A 191 1.04 12.14 5.13
N ILE A 192 0.24 13.16 4.85
CA ILE A 192 -1.03 13.05 4.13
C ILE A 192 -0.93 13.87 2.85
N ILE A 193 -1.32 13.27 1.74
CA ILE A 193 -1.53 13.94 0.46
C ILE A 193 -3.03 13.86 0.17
N SER A 194 -3.71 15.01 0.07
CA SER A 194 -5.15 15.06 -0.22
C SER A 194 -5.41 15.50 -1.65
N LEU A 195 -6.18 14.69 -2.37
CA LEU A 195 -6.61 14.96 -3.74
C LEU A 195 -8.09 15.34 -3.80
N GLN A 196 -8.39 16.46 -4.48
CA GLN A 196 -9.74 16.87 -4.78
C GLN A 196 -9.81 17.36 -6.25
N GLY A 197 -10.75 16.81 -7.02
CA GLY A 197 -10.96 17.22 -8.42
C GLY A 197 -9.69 17.18 -9.27
N GLY A 198 -8.84 16.17 -9.07
CA GLY A 198 -7.58 16.02 -9.82
C GLY A 198 -6.46 16.97 -9.40
N ARG A 199 -6.56 17.64 -8.26
CA ARG A 199 -5.54 18.56 -7.73
C ARG A 199 -5.11 18.14 -6.33
N VAL A 200 -3.85 18.40 -5.98
CA VAL A 200 -3.40 18.33 -4.60
C VAL A 200 -3.93 19.56 -3.86
N VAL A 201 -4.73 19.35 -2.84
CA VAL A 201 -5.27 20.40 -1.97
C VAL A 201 -4.55 20.45 -0.62
N PHE A 202 -3.84 19.39 -0.29
CA PHE A 202 -2.98 19.32 0.90
C PHE A 202 -1.82 18.33 0.67
N ASP A 203 -0.63 18.68 1.14
CA ASP A 203 0.56 17.83 1.23
C ASP A 203 1.36 18.26 2.46
N GLY A 204 1.27 17.49 3.54
CA GLY A 204 1.90 17.88 4.81
C GLY A 204 1.76 16.84 5.91
N SER A 205 2.12 17.23 7.14
CA SER A 205 1.97 16.40 8.32
C SER A 205 0.50 16.28 8.76
N PRO A 206 0.10 15.17 9.42
CA PRO A 206 -1.25 15.06 9.98
C PRO A 206 -1.65 16.22 10.90
N SER A 207 -0.71 16.78 11.67
CA SER A 207 -0.97 17.89 12.57
C SER A 207 -1.37 19.20 11.88
N GLU A 208 -1.06 19.32 10.58
CA GLU A 208 -1.38 20.50 9.76
C GLU A 208 -2.64 20.27 8.90
N PHE A 209 -3.15 19.04 8.88
CA PHE A 209 -4.30 18.66 8.07
C PHE A 209 -5.59 19.15 8.74
N VAL A 210 -6.30 20.06 8.05
CA VAL A 210 -7.64 20.53 8.45
C VAL A 210 -8.65 19.87 7.50
N SER A 211 -9.50 19.02 8.05
CA SER A 211 -10.52 18.27 7.29
C SER A 211 -11.71 19.16 6.88
#